data_8e7693de1fc5ccb2516074bf569d1189
#
_entry.id   8e7693de1fc5ccb2516074bf569d1189
#
_cell.length_a   1.000
_cell.length_b   1.000
_cell.length_c   1.000
_cell.angle_alpha   90.00
_cell.angle_beta   90.00
_cell.angle_gamma   90.00
#
_symmetry.space_group_name_H-M   'P 1'
#
loop_
_entity.id
_entity.type
_entity.pdbx_description
1 polymer ?
#
loop_
_entity_poly.entity_id
_entity_poly.type
_entity_poly.pdbx_seq_one_letter_code
_entity_poly.pdbx_strand_id
1 'polypeptide(L)'
;MFTELSTDVRCRLTKYDHETYSDRLSGGFARGLDDAESAEGAPNLAQHELTHVKLSQRTLLVTDAASDLPAEWRAKAGVLLLPIKLRIGKISRVDNGDEATAVHFAAQLLAQLDGPTPTLAASAERTGELIGQHTIDDTDFVLQIAMSSMRSNSYANSLTAAQKLMVKSSRDRRRAGNTRPFKMWVVDSGTSFNGHGVLIAECARLLQADVALPQTVQQVDALRREVKTLVIPRDLKRFHRCAALPQSPFAHWLSRSFGQLFNRIPVVVASADELRIMSTQYGFTVAASVAFNQVIRCVEAGIAAPFVCASYAGDIADLRHIDGFVELSATCARHAVTLLTSAMSMTNAAMLGGGSVLISLASSFEFE
;
A
#
# COMPACT_ATOMS: atom_id res chain seq x y z
N MET A 1 4.14 -38.35 -16.67
CA MET A 1 3.12 -38.10 -17.69
C MET A 1 2.63 -36.70 -17.42
N PHE A 2 3.38 -35.72 -17.90
CA PHE A 2 3.10 -34.26 -17.74
C PHE A 2 2.55 -33.79 -19.06
N THR A 3 1.32 -33.33 -19.04
CA THR A 3 0.67 -32.71 -20.20
C THR A 3 0.73 -31.20 -20.06
N GLU A 4 1.21 -30.59 -21.11
CA GLU A 4 1.36 -29.18 -21.41
C GLU A 4 0.11 -28.37 -21.10
N LEU A 5 0.28 -27.19 -20.49
CA LEU A 5 -0.68 -26.11 -20.50
C LEU A 5 -0.12 -24.94 -21.31
N SER A 6 -0.84 -24.70 -22.39
CA SER A 6 -0.70 -23.72 -23.45
C SER A 6 -0.56 -22.30 -22.93
N THR A 7 0.51 -21.67 -23.37
CA THR A 7 0.76 -20.22 -23.38
C THR A 7 -0.07 -19.57 -24.48
N ASP A 8 -1.08 -18.77 -24.12
CA ASP A 8 -1.52 -17.69 -25.00
C ASP A 8 -2.21 -16.57 -24.19
N VAL A 9 -1.44 -15.62 -23.71
CA VAL A 9 -1.94 -14.31 -23.25
C VAL A 9 -1.15 -13.24 -23.98
N ARG A 10 -1.66 -12.83 -25.13
CA ARG A 10 -1.18 -11.64 -25.84
C ARG A 10 -1.51 -10.38 -25.05
N CYS A 11 -0.56 -9.92 -24.28
CA CYS A 11 -0.56 -8.59 -23.69
C CYS A 11 -0.36 -7.56 -24.82
N ARG A 12 -1.36 -6.73 -25.10
CA ARG A 12 -1.21 -5.55 -25.98
C ARG A 12 -0.41 -4.50 -25.18
N LEU A 13 0.88 -4.46 -25.44
CA LEU A 13 1.76 -3.36 -25.03
C LEU A 13 1.38 -2.12 -25.86
N THR A 14 0.82 -1.11 -25.22
CA THR A 14 0.87 0.25 -25.76
C THR A 14 2.30 0.74 -25.66
N LYS A 15 2.92 1.01 -26.81
CA LYS A 15 4.25 1.60 -26.94
C LYS A 15 4.32 2.92 -26.19
N TYR A 16 5.20 3.00 -25.21
CA TYR A 16 5.72 4.25 -24.71
C TYR A 16 7.25 4.23 -24.87
N ASP A 17 7.74 5.24 -25.58
CA ASP A 17 9.12 5.40 -25.96
C ASP A 17 10.06 5.49 -24.75
N HIS A 18 11.16 4.72 -24.82
CA HIS A 18 12.30 4.82 -23.94
C HIS A 18 13.14 6.05 -24.34
N GLU A 19 13.07 7.11 -23.56
CA GLU A 19 14.12 8.12 -23.53
C GLU A 19 14.86 8.08 -22.18
N THR A 20 16.14 7.92 -22.33
CA THR A 20 17.18 7.91 -21.32
C THR A 20 17.15 9.16 -20.44
N TYR A 21 17.05 8.96 -19.13
CA TYR A 21 17.26 10.02 -18.13
C TYR A 21 18.37 9.63 -17.18
N SER A 22 19.58 10.10 -17.54
CA SER A 22 20.77 10.14 -16.69
C SER A 22 20.89 11.50 -16.02
N ASP A 23 21.22 11.42 -14.73
CA ASP A 23 21.91 12.45 -13.94
C ASP A 23 21.42 13.91 -13.95
N ARG A 24 20.73 14.26 -12.85
CA ARG A 24 20.95 15.52 -12.08
C ARG A 24 20.04 15.59 -10.88
N LEU A 25 20.49 15.15 -9.72
CA LEU A 25 19.98 15.61 -8.42
C LEU A 25 21.05 15.36 -7.34
N SER A 26 22.05 16.23 -7.33
CA SER A 26 22.81 16.57 -6.12
C SER A 26 22.71 18.09 -5.95
N GLY A 27 22.16 18.55 -4.85
CA GLY A 27 22.25 19.96 -4.50
C GLY A 27 21.03 20.54 -3.78
N GLY A 28 21.09 20.59 -2.46
CA GLY A 28 20.65 21.73 -1.68
C GLY A 28 19.19 21.83 -1.29
N PHE A 29 18.89 21.47 -0.05
CA PHE A 29 18.00 22.23 0.83
C PHE A 29 18.23 21.78 2.28
N ALA A 30 19.20 22.42 2.95
CA ALA A 30 19.27 22.49 4.37
C ALA A 30 19.25 23.96 4.76
N ARG A 31 18.16 24.40 5.42
CA ARG A 31 18.15 25.50 6.42
C ARG A 31 16.72 25.88 6.81
N GLY A 32 16.51 25.82 8.12
CA GLY A 32 15.57 26.68 8.83
C GLY A 32 14.21 26.07 9.13
N LEU A 33 14.09 25.57 10.36
CA LEU A 33 12.93 25.74 11.25
C LEU A 33 13.32 25.15 12.62
N ASP A 34 14.01 25.96 13.41
CA ASP A 34 13.98 25.87 14.86
C ASP A 34 12.72 26.61 15.34
N ASP A 35 12.21 26.17 16.50
CA ASP A 35 11.13 26.74 17.31
C ASP A 35 9.70 26.29 16.97
N ALA A 36 9.24 25.23 17.65
CA ALA A 36 7.86 25.12 18.09
C ALA A 36 7.80 24.32 19.41
N GLU A 37 7.33 25.04 20.42
CA GLU A 37 7.19 24.63 21.82
C GLU A 37 6.29 23.38 22.01
N SER A 38 6.67 22.64 23.04
CA SER A 38 6.00 21.48 23.64
C SER A 38 4.53 21.75 24.01
N ALA A 39 3.62 20.97 23.43
CA ALA A 39 2.27 20.78 23.94
C ALA A 39 2.20 19.42 24.65
N GLU A 40 2.29 19.43 25.96
CA GLU A 40 1.98 18.29 26.85
C GLU A 40 0.48 18.00 26.86
N GLY A 41 0.11 16.72 26.74
CA GLY A 41 -1.20 16.22 27.14
C GLY A 41 -2.07 15.55 26.08
N ALA A 42 -1.55 14.51 25.39
CA ALA A 42 -2.42 13.55 24.71
C ALA A 42 -2.34 12.19 25.40
N PRO A 43 -3.48 11.47 25.63
CA PRO A 43 -3.43 10.15 26.24
C PRO A 43 -2.69 9.18 25.34
N ASN A 44 -1.68 8.55 25.94
CA ASN A 44 -0.80 7.56 25.36
C ASN A 44 -1.65 6.34 24.94
N LEU A 45 -2.02 6.26 23.65
CA LEU A 45 -2.63 5.07 23.06
C LEU A 45 -1.55 3.99 23.09
N ALA A 46 -1.81 2.90 23.77
CA ALA A 46 -0.94 1.77 24.02
C ALA A 46 -0.10 1.42 22.79
N GLN A 47 1.11 1.94 22.75
CA GLN A 47 2.19 1.46 21.91
C GLN A 47 2.61 0.12 22.51
N HIS A 48 2.16 -0.99 21.92
CA HIS A 48 2.86 -2.25 22.12
C HIS A 48 4.31 -1.98 21.70
N GLU A 49 5.23 -2.07 22.65
CA GLU A 49 6.67 -1.98 22.41
C GLU A 49 7.07 -3.05 21.40
N LEU A 50 7.09 -2.68 20.13
CA LEU A 50 7.80 -3.44 19.11
C LEU A 50 9.30 -3.17 19.39
N THR A 51 9.91 -4.00 20.24
CA THR A 51 11.36 -4.08 20.34
C THR A 51 11.93 -4.29 18.93
N HIS A 52 13.12 -3.77 18.65
CA HIS A 52 13.84 -4.04 17.39
C HIS A 52 13.97 -5.55 17.18
N VAL A 53 13.02 -6.13 16.46
CA VAL A 53 12.95 -7.57 16.28
C VAL A 53 13.83 -7.93 15.10
N LYS A 54 14.96 -8.55 15.40
CA LYS A 54 15.78 -9.22 14.39
C LYS A 54 14.97 -10.42 13.91
N LEU A 55 14.44 -10.36 12.69
CA LEU A 55 13.74 -11.51 12.09
C LEU A 55 14.68 -12.71 12.10
N SER A 56 14.27 -13.81 12.75
CA SER A 56 15.12 -14.99 13.01
C SER A 56 15.69 -15.61 11.74
N GLN A 57 15.00 -15.45 10.61
CA GLN A 57 15.35 -16.06 9.31
C GLN A 57 16.10 -15.10 8.37
N ARG A 58 16.60 -13.94 8.83
CA ARG A 58 17.29 -12.95 7.96
C ARG A 58 16.48 -12.65 6.70
N THR A 59 15.18 -12.45 6.86
CA THR A 59 14.24 -12.14 5.80
C THR A 59 14.03 -10.65 5.68
N LEU A 60 14.19 -10.10 4.47
CA LEU A 60 13.81 -8.73 4.13
C LEU A 60 12.38 -8.74 3.60
N LEU A 61 11.50 -7.99 4.26
CA LEU A 61 10.16 -7.72 3.74
C LEU A 61 10.22 -6.52 2.81
N VAL A 62 9.53 -6.61 1.67
CA VAL A 62 9.52 -5.56 0.65
C VAL A 62 8.09 -5.29 0.21
N THR A 63 7.73 -4.03 0.07
CA THR A 63 6.47 -3.57 -0.51
C THR A 63 6.67 -2.26 -1.27
N ASP A 64 5.62 -1.63 -1.77
CA ASP A 64 5.71 -0.32 -2.42
C ASP A 64 4.97 0.79 -1.64
N ALA A 65 5.16 2.04 -2.07
CA ALA A 65 4.65 3.22 -1.37
C ALA A 65 3.12 3.24 -1.21
N ALA A 66 2.37 2.57 -2.10
CA ALA A 66 0.91 2.54 -2.02
C ALA A 66 0.36 1.65 -0.90
N SER A 67 1.22 0.94 -0.15
CA SER A 67 0.82 0.19 1.04
C SER A 67 0.30 1.05 2.20
N ASP A 68 0.64 2.35 2.19
CA ASP A 68 0.26 3.32 3.23
C ASP A 68 0.56 2.82 4.66
N LEU A 69 1.69 2.15 4.85
CA LEU A 69 2.12 1.71 6.17
C LEU A 69 2.88 2.83 6.89
N PRO A 70 2.63 3.05 8.20
CA PRO A 70 3.30 4.10 8.96
C PRO A 70 4.83 3.98 8.90
N ALA A 71 5.54 5.08 8.71
CA ALA A 71 6.99 5.09 8.55
C ALA A 71 7.72 4.47 9.77
N GLU A 72 7.27 4.81 10.97
CA GLU A 72 7.83 4.26 12.22
C GLU A 72 7.60 2.75 12.31
N TRP A 73 6.41 2.26 11.98
CA TRP A 73 6.11 0.84 11.98
C TRP A 73 6.98 0.08 10.96
N ARG A 74 7.12 0.62 9.72
CA ARG A 74 7.98 0.02 8.68
C ARG A 74 9.43 -0.09 9.13
N ALA A 75 9.95 0.96 9.76
CA ALA A 75 11.31 0.98 10.29
C ALA A 75 11.51 -0.09 11.35
N LYS A 76 10.58 -0.22 12.31
CA LYS A 76 10.61 -1.25 13.37
C LYS A 76 10.48 -2.67 12.81
N ALA A 77 9.63 -2.87 11.82
CA ALA A 77 9.40 -4.17 11.19
C ALA A 77 10.46 -4.54 10.13
N GLY A 78 11.41 -3.66 9.82
CA GLY A 78 12.45 -3.90 8.81
C GLY A 78 11.90 -4.02 7.39
N VAL A 79 10.85 -3.25 7.04
CA VAL A 79 10.21 -3.28 5.73
C VAL A 79 10.88 -2.29 4.77
N LEU A 80 11.43 -2.79 3.68
CA LEU A 80 11.94 -1.97 2.58
C LEU A 80 10.78 -1.49 1.70
N LEU A 81 10.73 -0.19 1.45
CA LEU A 81 9.73 0.41 0.58
C LEU A 81 10.30 0.68 -0.82
N LEU A 82 9.63 0.17 -1.84
CA LEU A 82 9.90 0.53 -3.23
C LEU A 82 9.17 1.82 -3.61
N PRO A 83 9.87 2.80 -4.19
CA PRO A 83 9.26 4.06 -4.56
C PRO A 83 8.35 3.93 -5.78
N ILE A 84 7.32 4.77 -5.84
CA ILE A 84 6.45 4.94 -7.01
C ILE A 84 6.68 6.33 -7.60
N LYS A 85 6.81 6.43 -8.92
CA LYS A 85 6.91 7.73 -9.60
C LYS A 85 5.53 8.23 -10.00
N LEU A 86 5.24 9.50 -9.72
CA LEU A 86 4.05 10.20 -10.17
C LEU A 86 4.45 11.21 -11.24
N ARG A 87 3.71 11.26 -12.35
CA ARG A 87 3.88 12.28 -13.37
C ARG A 87 2.78 13.34 -13.24
N ILE A 88 3.19 14.58 -12.96
CA ILE A 88 2.32 15.72 -12.74
C ILE A 88 2.60 16.72 -13.86
N GLY A 89 1.83 16.66 -14.95
CA GLY A 89 2.13 17.43 -16.14
C GLY A 89 3.53 17.12 -16.69
N LYS A 90 4.43 18.10 -16.66
CA LYS A 90 5.84 17.95 -17.08
C LYS A 90 6.79 17.57 -15.94
N ILE A 91 6.32 17.51 -14.69
CA ILE A 91 7.14 17.27 -13.50
C ILE A 91 6.95 15.83 -13.04
N SER A 92 8.02 15.16 -12.63
CA SER A 92 7.97 13.87 -11.94
C SER A 92 8.21 14.06 -10.45
N ARG A 93 7.42 13.38 -9.63
CA ARG A 93 7.61 13.25 -8.18
C ARG A 93 7.84 11.80 -7.84
N VAL A 94 8.55 11.57 -6.75
CA VAL A 94 8.80 10.21 -6.24
C VAL A 94 8.07 10.07 -4.91
N ASP A 95 7.18 9.12 -4.85
CA ASP A 95 6.53 8.68 -3.63
C ASP A 95 7.42 7.61 -2.99
N ASN A 96 8.07 7.98 -1.93
CA ASN A 96 8.97 7.14 -1.14
C ASN A 96 8.42 6.82 0.25
N GLY A 97 7.13 7.12 0.48
CA GLY A 97 6.46 6.90 1.74
C GLY A 97 6.87 7.90 2.84
N ASP A 98 7.35 9.09 2.47
CA ASP A 98 7.56 10.20 3.39
C ASP A 98 6.22 10.86 3.71
N GLU A 99 5.79 10.76 4.97
CA GLU A 99 4.46 11.18 5.40
C GLU A 99 4.29 12.70 5.33
N ALA A 100 5.32 13.48 5.68
CA ALA A 100 5.23 14.94 5.62
C ALA A 100 5.06 15.42 4.18
N THR A 101 5.81 14.83 3.24
CA THR A 101 5.67 15.10 1.81
C THR A 101 4.28 14.69 1.30
N ALA A 102 3.74 13.55 1.75
CA ALA A 102 2.41 13.09 1.37
C ALA A 102 1.30 14.01 1.86
N VAL A 103 1.37 14.47 3.12
CA VAL A 103 0.45 15.45 3.70
C VAL A 103 0.48 16.78 2.91
N HIS A 104 1.68 17.32 2.67
CA HIS A 104 1.84 18.53 1.88
C HIS A 104 1.27 18.37 0.46
N PHE A 105 1.54 17.24 -0.18
CA PHE A 105 1.00 16.93 -1.52
C PHE A 105 -0.53 16.93 -1.53
N ALA A 106 -1.14 16.24 -0.58
CA ALA A 106 -2.59 16.12 -0.49
C ALA A 106 -3.27 17.46 -0.18
N ALA A 107 -2.70 18.27 0.73
CA ALA A 107 -3.30 19.52 1.18
C ALA A 107 -3.13 20.67 0.19
N GLN A 108 -1.99 20.78 -0.48
CA GLN A 108 -1.63 21.99 -1.23
C GLN A 108 -1.47 21.76 -2.73
N LEU A 109 -0.83 20.66 -3.13
CA LEU A 109 -0.50 20.47 -4.53
C LEU A 109 -1.62 19.80 -5.30
N LEU A 110 -2.31 18.83 -4.70
CA LEU A 110 -3.29 18.02 -5.41
C LEU A 110 -4.50 18.82 -5.89
N ALA A 111 -4.96 19.81 -5.11
CA ALA A 111 -6.07 20.69 -5.48
C ALA A 111 -5.77 21.58 -6.70
N GLN A 112 -4.49 21.87 -6.97
CA GLN A 112 -4.03 22.69 -8.09
C GLN A 112 -3.83 21.88 -9.39
N LEU A 113 -3.97 20.55 -9.33
CA LEU A 113 -3.69 19.68 -10.45
C LEU A 113 -4.98 19.38 -11.24
N ASP A 114 -5.04 19.90 -12.44
CA ASP A 114 -6.03 19.49 -13.43
C ASP A 114 -5.53 18.29 -14.24
N GLY A 115 -6.37 17.26 -14.36
CA GLY A 115 -6.07 16.12 -15.21
C GLY A 115 -5.52 14.87 -14.47
N PRO A 116 -5.18 13.83 -15.22
CA PRO A 116 -4.69 12.57 -14.66
C PRO A 116 -3.28 12.72 -14.10
N THR A 117 -2.99 11.98 -13.03
CA THR A 117 -1.66 11.86 -12.45
C THR A 117 -1.20 10.40 -12.60
N PRO A 118 -0.60 10.03 -13.74
CA PRO A 118 -0.12 8.68 -13.96
C PRO A 118 0.94 8.28 -12.94
N THR A 119 0.85 7.05 -12.46
CA THR A 119 1.80 6.45 -11.53
C THR A 119 2.58 5.35 -12.23
N LEU A 120 3.86 5.22 -11.88
CA LEU A 120 4.78 4.24 -12.45
C LEU A 120 5.50 3.52 -11.31
N ALA A 121 5.30 2.21 -11.22
CA ALA A 121 6.05 1.36 -10.29
C ALA A 121 7.55 1.43 -10.57
N ALA A 122 8.37 1.12 -9.57
CA ALA A 122 9.82 0.96 -9.75
C ALA A 122 10.10 -0.04 -10.88
N SER A 123 11.04 0.28 -11.76
CA SER A 123 11.45 -0.65 -12.82
C SER A 123 12.15 -1.88 -12.23
N ALA A 124 12.26 -2.95 -13.02
CA ALA A 124 12.97 -4.16 -12.59
C ALA A 124 14.44 -3.87 -12.20
N GLU A 125 15.11 -2.95 -12.91
CA GLU A 125 16.47 -2.51 -12.59
C GLU A 125 16.50 -1.81 -11.24
N ARG A 126 15.61 -0.82 -11.03
CA ARG A 126 15.56 -0.07 -9.77
C ARG A 126 15.16 -0.93 -8.57
N THR A 127 14.21 -1.84 -8.76
CA THR A 127 13.85 -2.85 -7.75
C THR A 127 15.07 -3.71 -7.39
N GLY A 128 15.77 -4.20 -8.42
CA GLY A 128 16.98 -4.99 -8.25
C GLY A 128 18.12 -4.25 -7.55
N GLU A 129 18.32 -2.97 -7.84
CA GLU A 129 19.31 -2.12 -7.17
C GLU A 129 18.99 -1.96 -5.68
N LEU A 130 17.75 -1.56 -5.35
CA LEU A 130 17.34 -1.31 -3.97
C LEU A 130 17.42 -2.56 -3.10
N ILE A 131 16.88 -3.68 -3.58
CA ILE A 131 16.95 -4.95 -2.84
C ILE A 131 18.39 -5.48 -2.80
N GLY A 132 19.14 -5.33 -3.89
CA GLY A 132 20.50 -5.82 -4.02
C GLY A 132 21.48 -5.25 -2.98
N GLN A 133 21.23 -4.06 -2.47
CA GLN A 133 22.02 -3.44 -1.40
C GLN A 133 21.99 -4.25 -0.09
N HIS A 134 20.96 -5.07 0.13
CA HIS A 134 20.74 -5.87 1.35
C HIS A 134 21.13 -7.35 1.20
N THR A 135 21.55 -7.82 0.00
CA THR A 135 21.61 -9.27 -0.29
C THR A 135 22.96 -9.94 0.00
N ILE A 136 24.03 -9.21 0.26
CA ILE A 136 25.36 -9.83 0.43
C ILE A 136 25.52 -10.41 1.83
N ASP A 137 25.37 -9.62 2.88
CA ASP A 137 25.72 -10.04 4.24
C ASP A 137 24.50 -10.21 5.16
N ASP A 138 23.46 -9.39 5.00
CA ASP A 138 22.41 -9.25 5.99
C ASP A 138 21.12 -10.00 5.70
N THR A 139 20.89 -10.43 4.46
CA THR A 139 19.60 -10.99 4.02
C THR A 139 19.82 -12.31 3.29
N ASP A 140 19.19 -13.38 3.73
CA ASP A 140 19.18 -14.67 3.05
C ASP A 140 17.91 -14.86 2.21
N PHE A 141 16.84 -14.23 2.64
CA PHE A 141 15.53 -14.32 2.00
C PHE A 141 14.92 -12.94 1.77
N VAL A 142 14.22 -12.79 0.66
CA VAL A 142 13.38 -11.62 0.38
C VAL A 142 11.96 -12.09 0.15
N LEU A 143 11.00 -11.51 0.85
CA LEU A 143 9.58 -11.67 0.59
C LEU A 143 8.99 -10.32 0.21
N GLN A 144 8.60 -10.19 -1.05
CA GLN A 144 7.95 -9.01 -1.56
C GLN A 144 6.45 -9.26 -1.76
N ILE A 145 5.63 -8.39 -1.19
CA ILE A 145 4.20 -8.30 -1.48
C ILE A 145 4.00 -7.11 -2.41
N ALA A 146 3.67 -7.38 -3.66
CA ALA A 146 3.45 -6.37 -4.67
C ALA A 146 1.96 -6.03 -4.80
N MET A 147 1.65 -4.79 -5.16
CA MET A 147 0.29 -4.42 -5.58
C MET A 147 -0.19 -5.35 -6.69
N SER A 148 -1.53 -5.54 -6.77
CA SER A 148 -2.15 -6.38 -7.79
C SER A 148 -1.58 -6.17 -9.19
N SER A 149 -1.26 -7.28 -9.85
CA SER A 149 -0.79 -7.32 -11.24
C SER A 149 -1.80 -6.76 -12.25
N MET A 150 -3.08 -6.74 -11.90
CA MET A 150 -4.15 -6.12 -12.70
C MET A 150 -4.11 -4.59 -12.63
N ARG A 151 -3.47 -4.02 -11.61
CA ARG A 151 -3.45 -2.57 -11.34
C ARG A 151 -2.09 -1.93 -11.57
N SER A 152 -1.01 -2.70 -11.47
CA SER A 152 0.35 -2.18 -11.49
C SER A 152 1.33 -3.16 -12.13
N ASN A 153 2.37 -2.62 -12.78
CA ASN A 153 3.49 -3.43 -13.25
C ASN A 153 4.46 -3.81 -12.11
N SER A 154 4.16 -3.46 -10.85
CA SER A 154 5.02 -3.74 -9.69
C SER A 154 5.37 -5.22 -9.60
N TYR A 155 4.37 -6.09 -9.70
CA TYR A 155 4.57 -7.55 -9.66
C TYR A 155 5.48 -8.07 -10.79
N ALA A 156 5.20 -7.71 -12.04
CA ALA A 156 5.99 -8.16 -13.20
C ALA A 156 7.44 -7.65 -13.16
N ASN A 157 7.64 -6.38 -12.78
CA ASN A 157 8.96 -5.79 -12.61
C ASN A 157 9.74 -6.52 -11.51
N SER A 158 9.07 -6.86 -10.41
CA SER A 158 9.67 -7.56 -9.27
C SER A 158 10.05 -8.99 -9.58
N LEU A 159 9.23 -9.71 -10.36
CA LEU A 159 9.61 -11.05 -10.85
C LEU A 159 10.87 -10.99 -11.72
N THR A 160 10.95 -10.02 -12.62
CA THR A 160 12.13 -9.80 -13.47
C THR A 160 13.36 -9.46 -12.62
N ALA A 161 13.21 -8.60 -11.61
CA ALA A 161 14.26 -8.27 -10.66
C ALA A 161 14.72 -9.50 -9.86
N ALA A 162 13.78 -10.32 -9.36
CA ALA A 162 14.06 -11.51 -8.58
C ALA A 162 14.94 -12.52 -9.36
N GLN A 163 14.62 -12.78 -10.63
CA GLN A 163 15.42 -13.67 -11.48
C GLN A 163 16.87 -13.19 -11.62
N LYS A 164 17.06 -11.90 -11.91
CA LYS A 164 18.39 -11.30 -12.05
C LYS A 164 19.16 -11.28 -10.72
N LEU A 165 18.47 -10.93 -9.63
CA LEU A 165 19.06 -10.86 -8.29
C LEU A 165 19.50 -12.22 -7.76
N MET A 166 18.71 -13.28 -7.91
CA MET A 166 19.08 -14.61 -7.44
C MET A 166 20.38 -15.09 -8.08
N VAL A 167 20.56 -14.84 -9.39
CA VAL A 167 21.80 -15.20 -10.10
C VAL A 167 22.97 -14.33 -9.64
N LYS A 168 22.78 -13.00 -9.61
CA LYS A 168 23.83 -12.05 -9.21
C LYS A 168 24.26 -12.26 -7.76
N SER A 169 23.31 -12.29 -6.84
CA SER A 169 23.58 -12.41 -5.39
C SER A 169 24.27 -13.75 -5.07
N SER A 170 23.87 -14.86 -5.70
CA SER A 170 24.55 -16.15 -5.51
C SER A 170 26.02 -16.12 -5.92
N ARG A 171 26.36 -15.36 -6.96
CA ARG A 171 27.74 -15.19 -7.42
C ARG A 171 28.53 -14.26 -6.50
N ASP A 172 27.94 -13.11 -6.15
CA ASP A 172 28.61 -12.08 -5.35
C ASP A 172 28.84 -12.59 -3.92
N ARG A 173 27.89 -13.31 -3.35
CA ARG A 173 28.02 -13.96 -2.04
C ARG A 173 29.13 -15.01 -2.01
N ARG A 174 29.22 -15.87 -3.04
CA ARG A 174 30.33 -16.83 -3.14
C ARG A 174 31.68 -16.17 -3.19
N ARG A 175 31.80 -15.04 -3.93
CA ARG A 175 33.04 -14.25 -3.98
C ARG A 175 33.39 -13.64 -2.62
N ALA A 176 32.39 -13.26 -1.82
CA ALA A 176 32.57 -12.76 -0.46
C ALA A 176 32.72 -13.87 0.60
N GLY A 177 32.81 -15.14 0.18
CA GLY A 177 32.92 -16.28 1.12
C GLY A 177 31.63 -16.66 1.82
N ASN A 178 30.50 -16.08 1.44
CA ASN A 178 29.19 -16.40 2.00
C ASN A 178 28.56 -17.56 1.23
N THR A 179 28.42 -18.74 1.85
CA THR A 179 27.88 -19.95 1.24
C THR A 179 26.39 -20.13 1.43
N ARG A 180 25.70 -19.25 2.20
CA ARG A 180 24.27 -19.34 2.43
C ARG A 180 23.48 -19.05 1.15
N PRO A 181 22.38 -19.77 0.88
CA PRO A 181 21.58 -19.53 -0.30
C PRO A 181 20.87 -18.17 -0.19
N PHE A 182 20.67 -17.53 -1.34
CA PHE A 182 19.79 -16.36 -1.47
C PHE A 182 18.54 -16.75 -2.26
N LYS A 183 17.37 -16.43 -1.72
CA LYS A 183 16.08 -16.66 -2.40
C LYS A 183 15.19 -15.43 -2.28
N MET A 184 14.42 -15.17 -3.33
CA MET A 184 13.42 -14.11 -3.35
C MET A 184 12.07 -14.66 -3.81
N TRP A 185 11.02 -14.37 -3.03
CA TRP A 185 9.63 -14.62 -3.36
C TRP A 185 8.93 -13.31 -3.66
N VAL A 186 8.09 -13.32 -4.68
CA VAL A 186 7.23 -12.20 -5.03
C VAL A 186 5.81 -12.71 -5.06
N VAL A 187 4.96 -12.13 -4.22
CA VAL A 187 3.53 -12.44 -4.11
C VAL A 187 2.74 -11.33 -4.76
N ASP A 188 1.85 -11.68 -5.70
CA ASP A 188 0.81 -10.79 -6.18
C ASP A 188 -0.27 -10.67 -5.12
N SER A 189 -0.44 -9.49 -4.54
CA SER A 189 -1.43 -9.32 -3.48
C SER A 189 -2.88 -9.51 -3.96
N GLY A 190 -3.16 -9.33 -5.25
CA GLY A 190 -4.52 -9.28 -5.76
C GLY A 190 -5.35 -8.15 -5.12
N THR A 191 -4.70 -7.15 -4.49
CA THR A 191 -5.37 -6.07 -3.80
C THR A 191 -5.09 -4.72 -4.44
N SER A 192 -6.01 -3.78 -4.26
CA SER A 192 -5.90 -2.41 -4.71
C SER A 192 -5.63 -1.47 -3.53
N PHE A 193 -5.13 -0.28 -3.81
CA PHE A 193 -4.85 0.76 -2.81
C PHE A 193 -3.92 0.25 -1.70
N ASN A 194 -4.26 0.51 -0.42
CA ASN A 194 -3.43 0.10 0.73
C ASN A 194 -3.71 -1.34 1.23
N GLY A 195 -4.49 -2.16 0.51
CA GLY A 195 -4.84 -3.52 0.93
C GLY A 195 -3.64 -4.44 1.16
N HIS A 196 -2.59 -4.31 0.35
CA HIS A 196 -1.36 -5.10 0.55
C HIS A 196 -0.58 -4.72 1.81
N GLY A 197 -0.86 -3.57 2.43
CA GLY A 197 -0.34 -3.21 3.75
C GLY A 197 -0.75 -4.21 4.83
N VAL A 198 -1.99 -4.72 4.80
CA VAL A 198 -2.47 -5.77 5.74
C VAL A 198 -1.65 -7.05 5.58
N LEU A 199 -1.35 -7.43 4.35
CA LEU A 199 -0.56 -8.64 4.06
C LEU A 199 0.88 -8.52 4.54
N ILE A 200 1.50 -7.34 4.38
CA ILE A 200 2.85 -7.06 4.90
C ILE A 200 2.85 -7.09 6.43
N ALA A 201 1.83 -6.52 7.07
CA ALA A 201 1.73 -6.54 8.53
C ALA A 201 1.61 -7.97 9.05
N GLU A 202 0.82 -8.81 8.40
CA GLU A 202 0.71 -10.23 8.76
C GLU A 202 2.00 -11.01 8.47
N CYS A 203 2.70 -10.75 7.35
CA CYS A 203 4.02 -11.32 7.10
C CYS A 203 4.99 -11.01 8.25
N ALA A 204 5.05 -9.76 8.67
CA ALA A 204 5.94 -9.35 9.75
C ALA A 204 5.60 -10.07 11.06
N ARG A 205 4.31 -10.17 11.41
CA ARG A 205 3.84 -10.88 12.60
C ARG A 205 4.20 -12.38 12.58
N LEU A 206 3.97 -13.04 11.45
CA LEU A 206 4.27 -14.48 11.30
C LEU A 206 5.77 -14.75 11.40
N LEU A 207 6.59 -13.95 10.74
CA LEU A 207 8.04 -14.08 10.80
C LEU A 207 8.61 -13.73 12.20
N GLN A 208 7.99 -12.79 12.92
CA GLN A 208 8.33 -12.51 14.33
C GLN A 208 7.96 -13.65 15.26
N ALA A 209 6.91 -14.40 14.95
CA ALA A 209 6.51 -15.61 15.65
C ALA A 209 7.28 -16.86 15.20
N ASP A 210 8.42 -16.70 14.50
CA ASP A 210 9.27 -17.78 13.98
C ASP A 210 8.57 -18.76 13.03
N VAL A 211 7.47 -18.36 12.40
CA VAL A 211 6.82 -19.16 11.36
C VAL A 211 7.75 -19.23 10.15
N ALA A 212 8.01 -20.44 9.66
CA ALA A 212 8.89 -20.65 8.52
C ALA A 212 8.41 -19.91 7.27
N LEU A 213 9.34 -19.30 6.52
CA LEU A 213 9.00 -18.45 5.36
C LEU A 213 8.08 -19.15 4.32
N PRO A 214 8.24 -20.44 3.95
CA PRO A 214 7.29 -21.10 3.05
C PRO A 214 5.87 -21.16 3.61
N GLN A 215 5.72 -21.38 4.93
CA GLN A 215 4.42 -21.37 5.61
C GLN A 215 3.83 -19.97 5.66
N THR A 216 4.66 -18.95 5.93
CA THR A 216 4.25 -17.54 5.87
C THR A 216 3.71 -17.18 4.49
N VAL A 217 4.42 -17.56 3.42
CA VAL A 217 3.96 -17.31 2.03
C VAL A 217 2.62 -18.00 1.77
N GLN A 218 2.46 -19.25 2.20
CA GLN A 218 1.22 -20.01 2.03
C GLN A 218 0.04 -19.36 2.76
N GLN A 219 0.24 -18.94 4.02
CA GLN A 219 -0.80 -18.28 4.82
C GLN A 219 -1.20 -16.93 4.20
N VAL A 220 -0.24 -16.15 3.76
CA VAL A 220 -0.49 -14.86 3.13
C VAL A 220 -1.17 -15.01 1.76
N ASP A 221 -0.82 -16.03 0.97
CA ASP A 221 -1.50 -16.32 -0.29
C ASP A 221 -2.97 -16.73 -0.08
N ALA A 222 -3.28 -17.44 0.99
CA ALA A 222 -4.66 -17.72 1.38
C ALA A 222 -5.38 -16.45 1.83
N LEU A 223 -4.73 -15.65 2.71
CA LEU A 223 -5.30 -14.44 3.32
C LEU A 223 -5.63 -13.36 2.30
N ARG A 224 -4.87 -13.20 1.21
CA ARG A 224 -5.06 -12.13 0.23
C ARG A 224 -6.45 -12.11 -0.40
N ARG A 225 -7.15 -13.24 -0.42
CA ARG A 225 -8.52 -13.35 -0.94
C ARG A 225 -9.57 -12.75 0.00
N GLU A 226 -9.22 -12.60 1.27
CA GLU A 226 -10.08 -12.02 2.28
C GLU A 226 -9.81 -10.53 2.52
N VAL A 227 -8.74 -9.99 1.91
CA VAL A 227 -8.44 -8.57 2.05
C VAL A 227 -9.47 -7.73 1.32
N LYS A 228 -10.05 -6.79 2.06
CA LYS A 228 -11.00 -5.80 1.58
C LYS A 228 -10.52 -4.41 1.95
N THR A 229 -10.67 -3.48 1.02
CA THR A 229 -10.36 -2.06 1.24
C THR A 229 -11.63 -1.24 1.06
N LEU A 230 -12.04 -0.52 2.09
CA LEU A 230 -13.06 0.50 2.00
C LEU A 230 -12.42 1.80 1.51
N VAL A 231 -12.95 2.33 0.42
CA VAL A 231 -12.47 3.52 -0.26
C VAL A 231 -13.52 4.61 -0.18
N ILE A 232 -13.16 5.74 0.42
CA ILE A 232 -14.01 6.92 0.54
C ILE A 232 -13.32 8.06 -0.22
N PRO A 233 -13.58 8.22 -1.52
CA PRO A 233 -12.93 9.23 -2.34
C PRO A 233 -13.52 10.61 -2.08
N ARG A 234 -12.68 11.64 -2.02
CA ARG A 234 -13.11 13.03 -1.93
C ARG A 234 -13.31 13.66 -3.30
N ASP A 235 -12.49 13.22 -4.29
CA ASP A 235 -12.58 13.68 -5.67
C ASP A 235 -13.07 12.55 -6.58
N LEU A 236 -14.36 12.55 -6.84
CA LEU A 236 -15.01 11.54 -7.69
C LEU A 236 -14.51 11.56 -9.14
N LYS A 237 -14.08 12.72 -9.66
CA LYS A 237 -13.55 12.82 -11.02
C LYS A 237 -12.20 12.12 -11.14
N ARG A 238 -11.33 12.27 -10.13
CA ARG A 238 -10.06 11.55 -10.06
C ARG A 238 -10.28 10.07 -9.89
N PHE A 239 -11.13 9.70 -8.93
CA PHE A 239 -11.46 8.31 -8.66
C PHE A 239 -12.01 7.62 -9.91
N HIS A 240 -12.94 8.24 -10.62
CA HIS A 240 -13.48 7.70 -11.87
C HIS A 240 -12.39 7.43 -12.92
N ARG A 241 -11.45 8.37 -13.10
CA ARG A 241 -10.39 8.22 -14.11
C ARG A 241 -9.37 7.14 -13.76
N CYS A 242 -9.12 6.88 -12.48
CA CYS A 242 -8.06 6.00 -12.02
C CYS A 242 -8.57 4.61 -11.58
N ALA A 243 -9.78 4.52 -11.05
CA ALA A 243 -10.31 3.29 -10.46
C ALA A 243 -10.93 2.34 -11.49
N ALA A 244 -11.41 2.87 -12.61
CA ALA A 244 -12.08 2.07 -13.62
C ALA A 244 -11.07 1.30 -14.47
N LEU A 245 -11.03 -0.03 -14.33
CA LEU A 245 -10.49 -0.87 -15.40
C LEU A 245 -11.38 -0.72 -16.63
N PRO A 246 -10.79 -0.52 -17.83
CA PRO A 246 -11.56 -0.55 -19.07
C PRO A 246 -12.41 -1.83 -19.11
N GLN A 247 -13.71 -1.70 -19.35
CA GLN A 247 -14.70 -2.79 -19.41
C GLN A 247 -15.21 -3.32 -18.05
N SER A 248 -14.88 -2.73 -16.91
CA SER A 248 -15.51 -3.15 -15.65
C SER A 248 -16.96 -2.66 -15.55
N PRO A 249 -17.90 -3.47 -15.00
CA PRO A 249 -19.28 -3.03 -14.73
C PRO A 249 -19.33 -1.77 -13.86
N PHE A 250 -18.35 -1.63 -12.95
CA PHE A 250 -18.18 -0.47 -12.09
C PHE A 250 -17.88 0.81 -12.89
N ALA A 251 -17.02 0.75 -13.93
CA ALA A 251 -16.73 1.88 -14.80
C ALA A 251 -17.98 2.37 -15.53
N HIS A 252 -18.77 1.45 -16.05
CA HIS A 252 -20.04 1.78 -16.72
C HIS A 252 -21.06 2.37 -15.76
N TRP A 253 -21.19 1.81 -14.57
CA TRP A 253 -22.09 2.36 -13.57
C TRP A 253 -21.64 3.77 -13.14
N LEU A 254 -20.37 3.96 -12.85
CA LEU A 254 -19.84 5.24 -12.39
C LEU A 254 -20.01 6.33 -13.47
N SER A 255 -19.81 6.01 -14.76
CA SER A 255 -20.00 6.97 -15.85
C SER A 255 -21.49 7.37 -16.03
N ARG A 256 -22.42 6.43 -15.85
CA ARG A 256 -23.87 6.69 -15.92
C ARG A 256 -24.40 7.45 -14.71
N SER A 257 -23.86 7.16 -13.53
CA SER A 257 -24.33 7.73 -12.26
C SER A 257 -23.66 9.03 -11.90
N PHE A 258 -22.64 9.46 -12.64
CA PHE A 258 -21.86 10.65 -12.32
C PHE A 258 -22.72 11.93 -12.21
N GLY A 259 -23.74 12.07 -13.05
CA GLY A 259 -24.70 13.18 -12.98
C GLY A 259 -25.73 13.06 -11.84
N GLN A 260 -25.95 11.84 -11.34
CA GLN A 260 -26.92 11.57 -10.26
C GLN A 260 -26.26 11.58 -8.86
N LEU A 261 -24.93 11.51 -8.80
CA LEU A 261 -24.14 11.57 -7.56
C LEU A 261 -23.97 13.01 -7.03
N PHE A 262 -24.80 13.95 -7.44
CA PHE A 262 -24.74 15.32 -6.96
C PHE A 262 -24.76 15.33 -5.43
N ASN A 263 -23.64 15.70 -4.82
CA ASN A 263 -23.43 15.76 -3.37
C ASN A 263 -23.46 14.40 -2.63
N ARG A 264 -23.40 13.25 -3.34
CA ARG A 264 -23.30 11.93 -2.72
C ARG A 264 -21.90 11.38 -2.86
N ILE A 265 -21.36 10.88 -1.77
CA ILE A 265 -20.06 10.22 -1.68
C ILE A 265 -20.25 8.70 -1.63
N PRO A 266 -19.69 7.94 -2.56
CA PRO A 266 -19.76 6.49 -2.50
C PRO A 266 -18.80 5.94 -1.44
N VAL A 267 -19.25 4.92 -0.72
CA VAL A 267 -18.39 4.00 0.03
C VAL A 267 -18.16 2.80 -0.87
N VAL A 268 -16.93 2.64 -1.32
CA VAL A 268 -16.56 1.60 -2.28
C VAL A 268 -15.77 0.51 -1.58
N VAL A 269 -16.06 -0.75 -1.88
CA VAL A 269 -15.27 -1.91 -1.47
C VAL A 269 -14.41 -2.34 -2.64
N ALA A 270 -13.10 -2.40 -2.41
CA ALA A 270 -12.14 -3.03 -3.30
C ALA A 270 -11.75 -4.39 -2.72
N SER A 271 -11.98 -5.48 -3.45
CA SER A 271 -11.66 -6.84 -3.06
C SER A 271 -11.35 -7.68 -4.29
N ALA A 272 -10.30 -8.49 -4.25
CA ALA A 272 -9.91 -9.40 -5.33
C ALA A 272 -9.94 -8.72 -6.73
N ASP A 273 -9.33 -7.53 -6.83
CA ASP A 273 -9.29 -6.70 -8.05
C ASP A 273 -10.63 -6.11 -8.52
N GLU A 274 -11.71 -6.38 -7.84
CA GLU A 274 -13.03 -5.82 -8.12
C GLU A 274 -13.31 -4.59 -7.25
N LEU A 275 -14.10 -3.67 -7.81
CA LEU A 275 -14.63 -2.51 -7.12
C LEU A 275 -16.14 -2.59 -7.09
N ARG A 276 -16.73 -2.51 -5.90
CA ARG A 276 -18.18 -2.54 -5.70
C ARG A 276 -18.60 -1.37 -4.82
N ILE A 277 -19.69 -0.71 -5.16
CA ILE A 277 -20.29 0.28 -4.27
C ILE A 277 -21.07 -0.45 -3.21
N MET A 278 -20.70 -0.21 -1.96
CA MET A 278 -21.43 -0.67 -0.79
C MET A 278 -22.63 0.25 -0.53
N SER A 279 -22.38 1.57 -0.51
CA SER A 279 -23.44 2.56 -0.26
C SER A 279 -23.07 3.92 -0.86
N THR A 280 -24.02 4.84 -0.88
CA THR A 280 -23.81 6.26 -1.20
C THR A 280 -24.40 7.13 -0.12
N GLN A 281 -23.63 8.10 0.38
CA GLN A 281 -24.02 8.94 1.53
C GLN A 281 -24.04 10.42 1.16
N TYR A 282 -24.85 11.20 1.85
CA TYR A 282 -24.83 12.64 1.75
C TYR A 282 -23.69 13.21 2.61
N GLY A 283 -22.65 13.67 1.95
CA GLY A 283 -21.48 14.25 2.59
C GLY A 283 -20.40 13.21 2.98
N PHE A 284 -19.17 13.72 3.01
CA PHE A 284 -17.96 12.89 3.23
C PHE A 284 -17.90 12.29 4.64
N THR A 285 -18.18 13.10 5.66
CA THR A 285 -18.11 12.65 7.06
C THR A 285 -19.04 11.48 7.32
N VAL A 286 -20.29 11.54 6.77
CA VAL A 286 -21.25 10.43 6.89
C VAL A 286 -20.75 9.19 6.17
N ALA A 287 -20.18 9.34 4.96
CA ALA A 287 -19.62 8.21 4.21
C ALA A 287 -18.46 7.54 4.97
N ALA A 288 -17.57 8.34 5.55
CA ALA A 288 -16.45 7.83 6.34
C ALA A 288 -16.93 7.14 7.64
N SER A 289 -17.91 7.73 8.33
CA SER A 289 -18.51 7.13 9.53
C SER A 289 -19.16 5.77 9.22
N VAL A 290 -19.88 5.64 8.10
CA VAL A 290 -20.44 4.35 7.65
C VAL A 290 -19.34 3.32 7.43
N ALA A 291 -18.23 3.71 6.81
CA ALA A 291 -17.09 2.82 6.59
C ALA A 291 -16.45 2.39 7.93
N PHE A 292 -16.24 3.31 8.88
CA PHE A 292 -15.70 2.98 10.20
C PHE A 292 -16.61 2.01 10.95
N ASN A 293 -17.93 2.26 10.95
CA ASN A 293 -18.90 1.38 11.60
C ASN A 293 -18.91 -0.03 10.99
N GLN A 294 -18.71 -0.14 9.68
CA GLN A 294 -18.61 -1.43 9.01
C GLN A 294 -17.36 -2.20 9.44
N VAL A 295 -16.21 -1.51 9.57
CA VAL A 295 -14.97 -2.13 10.07
C VAL A 295 -15.11 -2.53 11.54
N ILE A 296 -15.75 -1.70 12.38
CA ILE A 296 -16.06 -2.05 13.78
C ILE A 296 -16.82 -3.37 13.85
N ARG A 297 -17.89 -3.55 13.08
CA ARG A 297 -18.65 -4.80 13.02
C ARG A 297 -17.78 -6.00 12.61
N CYS A 298 -16.89 -5.81 11.63
CA CYS A 298 -15.98 -6.88 11.23
C CYS A 298 -15.00 -7.26 12.34
N VAL A 299 -14.43 -6.27 13.04
CA VAL A 299 -13.51 -6.51 14.15
C VAL A 299 -14.22 -7.23 15.30
N GLU A 300 -15.44 -6.83 15.64
CA GLU A 300 -16.28 -7.48 16.68
C GLU A 300 -16.66 -8.92 16.33
N ALA A 301 -16.89 -9.17 15.04
CA ALA A 301 -17.20 -10.51 14.54
C ALA A 301 -15.98 -11.42 14.38
N GLY A 302 -14.77 -10.85 14.42
CA GLY A 302 -13.50 -11.52 14.20
C GLY A 302 -12.97 -11.37 12.77
N ILE A 303 -11.74 -10.89 12.63
CA ILE A 303 -11.04 -10.70 11.36
C ILE A 303 -9.94 -11.75 11.19
N ALA A 304 -9.59 -12.06 9.93
CA ALA A 304 -8.67 -13.15 9.60
C ALA A 304 -7.19 -12.85 9.92
N ALA A 305 -6.84 -11.56 10.02
CA ALA A 305 -5.52 -11.11 10.48
C ALA A 305 -5.71 -9.94 11.46
N PRO A 306 -4.92 -9.83 12.54
CA PRO A 306 -5.15 -8.85 13.62
C PRO A 306 -4.67 -7.44 13.25
N PHE A 307 -4.96 -7.00 12.02
CA PHE A 307 -4.54 -5.69 11.51
C PHE A 307 -5.68 -4.99 10.78
N VAL A 308 -5.82 -3.69 11.08
CA VAL A 308 -6.59 -2.74 10.28
C VAL A 308 -5.61 -1.64 9.84
N CYS A 309 -5.52 -1.37 8.54
CA CYS A 309 -4.70 -0.30 7.98
C CYS A 309 -5.62 0.85 7.56
N ALA A 310 -5.48 2.01 8.17
CA ALA A 310 -6.24 3.21 7.83
C ALA A 310 -5.31 4.32 7.35
N SER A 311 -5.61 4.93 6.19
CA SER A 311 -4.85 6.08 5.70
C SER A 311 -5.75 7.25 5.32
N TYR A 312 -5.22 8.45 5.49
CA TYR A 312 -5.91 9.71 5.24
C TYR A 312 -5.09 10.62 4.34
N ALA A 313 -5.72 11.18 3.31
CA ALA A 313 -5.08 12.10 2.38
C ALA A 313 -5.02 13.53 2.95
N GLY A 314 -4.30 13.69 4.05
CA GLY A 314 -4.16 14.92 4.83
C GLY A 314 -3.44 14.63 6.13
N ASP A 315 -3.56 15.54 7.09
CA ASP A 315 -3.04 15.31 8.45
C ASP A 315 -3.85 14.20 9.13
N ILE A 316 -3.15 13.15 9.58
CA ILE A 316 -3.79 12.00 10.20
C ILE A 316 -4.55 12.35 11.49
N ALA A 317 -4.17 13.45 12.15
CA ALA A 317 -4.88 13.95 13.33
C ALA A 317 -6.34 14.31 13.02
N ASP A 318 -6.64 14.68 11.77
CA ASP A 318 -7.99 15.02 11.33
C ASP A 318 -8.96 13.83 11.36
N LEU A 319 -8.45 12.58 11.29
CA LEU A 319 -9.30 11.38 11.40
C LEU A 319 -10.08 11.34 12.72
N ARG A 320 -9.52 11.88 13.80
CA ARG A 320 -10.16 11.91 15.12
C ARG A 320 -11.42 12.78 15.15
N HIS A 321 -11.56 13.70 14.19
CA HIS A 321 -12.71 14.57 14.06
C HIS A 321 -13.83 13.97 13.19
N ILE A 322 -13.59 12.79 12.62
CA ILE A 322 -14.59 12.05 11.86
C ILE A 322 -15.30 11.06 12.80
N ASP A 323 -16.62 11.16 12.86
CA ASP A 323 -17.44 10.30 13.71
C ASP A 323 -17.18 8.81 13.43
N GLY A 324 -17.01 8.03 14.49
CA GLY A 324 -16.75 6.60 14.42
C GLY A 324 -15.26 6.22 14.42
N PHE A 325 -14.31 7.13 14.13
CA PHE A 325 -12.88 6.77 14.12
C PHE A 325 -12.34 6.46 15.53
N VAL A 326 -12.73 7.25 16.52
CA VAL A 326 -12.34 7.03 17.92
C VAL A 326 -12.88 5.69 18.41
N GLU A 327 -14.15 5.36 18.08
CA GLU A 327 -14.76 4.08 18.43
C GLU A 327 -14.08 2.91 17.69
N LEU A 328 -13.72 3.07 16.41
CA LEU A 328 -12.93 2.08 15.68
C LEU A 328 -11.61 1.79 16.41
N SER A 329 -10.88 2.84 16.81
CA SER A 329 -9.63 2.70 17.54
C SER A 329 -9.82 1.95 18.87
N ALA A 330 -10.86 2.32 19.64
CA ALA A 330 -11.19 1.66 20.89
C ALA A 330 -11.59 0.20 20.68
N THR A 331 -12.36 -0.09 19.64
CA THR A 331 -12.77 -1.47 19.29
C THR A 331 -11.58 -2.31 18.88
N CYS A 332 -10.70 -1.81 18.04
CA CYS A 332 -9.46 -2.50 17.69
C CYS A 332 -8.65 -2.85 18.94
N ALA A 333 -8.50 -1.90 19.88
CA ALA A 333 -7.78 -2.14 21.13
C ALA A 333 -8.45 -3.21 22.01
N ARG A 334 -9.76 -3.18 22.14
CA ARG A 334 -10.54 -4.19 22.91
C ARG A 334 -10.40 -5.61 22.35
N HIS A 335 -10.25 -5.74 21.03
CA HIS A 335 -10.16 -7.03 20.35
C HIS A 335 -8.72 -7.45 20.00
N ALA A 336 -7.72 -6.79 20.58
CA ALA A 336 -6.29 -7.05 20.31
C ALA A 336 -5.92 -6.96 18.81
N VAL A 337 -6.60 -6.07 18.08
CA VAL A 337 -6.34 -5.74 16.68
C VAL A 337 -5.45 -4.50 16.63
N THR A 338 -4.38 -4.56 15.86
CA THR A 338 -3.48 -3.42 15.65
C THR A 338 -4.06 -2.51 14.56
N LEU A 339 -4.40 -1.27 14.94
CA LEU A 339 -4.79 -0.22 13.99
C LEU A 339 -3.53 0.54 13.55
N LEU A 340 -3.12 0.32 12.29
CA LEU A 340 -2.01 1.03 11.65
C LEU A 340 -2.57 2.25 10.91
N THR A 341 -2.22 3.44 11.39
CA THR A 341 -2.68 4.71 10.82
C THR A 341 -1.53 5.48 10.19
N SER A 342 -1.71 5.99 8.98
CA SER A 342 -0.69 6.74 8.23
C SER A 342 -1.28 7.87 7.41
N ALA A 343 -0.46 8.85 7.07
CA ALA A 343 -0.76 9.72 5.94
C ALA A 343 -0.87 8.87 4.66
N MET A 344 -1.90 9.13 3.86
CA MET A 344 -2.09 8.44 2.59
C MET A 344 -0.94 8.80 1.63
N SER A 345 -0.35 7.81 0.98
CA SER A 345 0.70 8.03 -0.01
C SER A 345 0.29 9.00 -1.10
N MET A 346 1.25 9.70 -1.71
CA MET A 346 0.97 10.57 -2.85
C MET A 346 0.29 9.79 -3.98
N THR A 347 0.64 8.51 -4.13
CA THR A 347 0.08 7.60 -5.12
C THR A 347 -1.42 7.40 -4.95
N ASN A 348 -1.87 7.04 -3.76
CA ASN A 348 -3.29 6.83 -3.46
C ASN A 348 -4.05 8.17 -3.42
N ALA A 349 -3.46 9.22 -2.83
CA ALA A 349 -4.06 10.55 -2.81
C ALA A 349 -4.29 11.12 -4.21
N ALA A 350 -3.36 10.91 -5.15
CA ALA A 350 -3.52 11.33 -6.53
C ALA A 350 -4.73 10.70 -7.24
N MET A 351 -5.11 9.50 -6.83
CA MET A 351 -6.28 8.79 -7.36
C MET A 351 -7.60 9.19 -6.71
N LEU A 352 -7.57 9.54 -5.43
CA LEU A 352 -8.77 9.71 -4.62
C LEU A 352 -9.11 11.16 -4.27
N GLY A 353 -8.11 12.04 -4.30
CA GLY A 353 -8.22 13.45 -3.88
C GLY A 353 -7.79 13.68 -2.43
N GLY A 354 -7.39 14.93 -2.12
CA GLY A 354 -7.08 15.35 -0.75
C GLY A 354 -8.29 15.19 0.16
N GLY A 355 -8.09 14.76 1.41
CA GLY A 355 -9.13 14.49 2.38
C GLY A 355 -9.85 13.14 2.22
N SER A 356 -9.36 12.25 1.36
CA SER A 356 -9.90 10.89 1.17
C SER A 356 -9.46 9.94 2.28
N VAL A 357 -10.22 8.87 2.50
CA VAL A 357 -9.93 7.82 3.49
C VAL A 357 -9.85 6.45 2.81
N LEU A 358 -8.88 5.64 3.22
CA LEU A 358 -8.79 4.20 2.92
C LEU A 358 -8.75 3.42 4.23
N ILE A 359 -9.45 2.28 4.27
CA ILE A 359 -9.39 1.36 5.41
C ILE A 359 -9.35 -0.06 4.87
N SER A 360 -8.30 -0.80 5.21
CA SER A 360 -8.10 -2.18 4.78
C SER A 360 -8.03 -3.14 5.95
N LEU A 361 -8.61 -4.31 5.78
CA LEU A 361 -8.59 -5.42 6.72
C LEU A 361 -8.76 -6.74 5.95
N ALA A 362 -8.45 -7.86 6.60
CA ALA A 362 -8.78 -9.18 6.07
C ALA A 362 -9.98 -9.76 6.81
N SER A 363 -11.09 -9.98 6.10
CA SER A 363 -12.34 -10.46 6.69
C SER A 363 -13.12 -11.30 5.68
N SER A 364 -13.66 -12.42 6.15
CA SER A 364 -14.62 -13.24 5.41
C SER A 364 -16.02 -12.64 5.35
N PHE A 365 -16.32 -11.66 6.23
CA PHE A 365 -17.63 -11.00 6.23
C PHE A 365 -17.84 -10.19 4.95
N GLU A 366 -19.02 -10.32 4.36
CA GLU A 366 -19.46 -9.45 3.28
C GLU A 366 -19.86 -8.08 3.86
N PHE A 367 -19.45 -7.02 3.19
CA PHE A 367 -19.90 -5.67 3.50
C PHE A 367 -21.27 -5.43 2.88
N GLU A 368 -22.24 -5.17 3.71
CA GLU A 368 -23.63 -4.87 3.35
C GLU A 368 -23.90 -3.37 3.25
#